data_e4fa72c2fde69f2e476ab2d8627f64ae
#
_entry.id   e4fa72c2fde69f2e476ab2d8627f64ae
#
_cell.length_a   1.000
_cell.length_b   1.000
_cell.length_c   1.000
_cell.angle_alpha   90.00
_cell.angle_beta   90.00
_cell.angle_gamma   90.00
#
_symmetry.space_group_name_H-M   'P 1'
#
loop_
_entity.id
_entity.type
_entity.pdbx_description
1 polymer ?
#
loop_
_entity_poly.entity_id
_entity_poly.type
_entity_poly.pdbx_seq_one_letter_code
_entity_poly.pdbx_strand_id
1 'polypeptide(L)'
;MSESIGSDAVMPVINAHLAADLIAEGEQMPVYVWTIDHPAGRVLVDTGLIDSRPEVEDMSPTPHPENIPRDVVCVINTHLHFDHCGGNRLFPRVPIHVQARELADARSLDNYTFREWVDFDGATYVEHDGEAEVLPGIRVLPAPGHTDGHQVVVVDTDAGQIVLGGDVAISFGELDSGTTDGQRRVLALGAPTWLSHAPGPKVPKDRQSKRQS
;
A
#
# COMPACT_ATOMS: atom_id res chain seq x y z
N MET A 1 29.05 3.34 4.19
CA MET A 1 28.05 4.38 3.79
C MET A 1 26.89 3.59 3.20
N SER A 2 25.69 3.63 3.79
CA SER A 2 24.54 2.98 3.18
C SER A 2 24.21 3.75 1.89
N GLU A 3 24.07 3.04 0.78
CA GLU A 3 23.56 3.66 -0.45
C GLU A 3 22.15 4.17 -0.18
N SER A 4 21.88 5.43 -0.53
CA SER A 4 20.57 6.04 -0.39
C SER A 4 19.63 5.51 -1.47
N ILE A 5 18.34 5.39 -1.15
CA ILE A 5 17.29 5.06 -2.14
C ILE A 5 17.14 6.27 -3.06
N GLY A 6 17.21 6.08 -4.37
CA GLY A 6 16.92 7.14 -5.34
C GLY A 6 15.42 7.51 -5.30
N SER A 7 15.10 8.77 -5.56
CA SER A 7 13.69 9.19 -5.63
C SER A 7 12.93 8.58 -6.80
N ASP A 8 13.63 8.11 -7.82
CA ASP A 8 13.11 7.39 -8.98
C ASP A 8 13.00 5.88 -8.77
N ALA A 9 13.52 5.37 -7.62
CA ALA A 9 13.43 3.97 -7.24
C ALA A 9 12.03 3.55 -6.75
N VAL A 10 11.15 4.52 -6.44
CA VAL A 10 9.77 4.26 -6.01
C VAL A 10 8.84 4.40 -7.20
N MET A 11 8.28 3.29 -7.66
CA MET A 11 7.46 3.26 -8.87
C MET A 11 6.06 2.69 -8.60
N PRO A 12 4.98 3.42 -8.98
CA PRO A 12 3.63 2.90 -8.98
C PRO A 12 3.43 1.91 -10.12
N VAL A 13 2.69 0.85 -9.83
CA VAL A 13 2.29 -0.17 -10.81
C VAL A 13 0.78 -0.35 -10.72
N ILE A 14 0.06 -0.18 -11.82
CA ILE A 14 -1.38 -0.50 -11.86
C ILE A 14 -1.49 -2.02 -11.87
N ASN A 15 -2.11 -2.56 -10.84
CA ASN A 15 -2.33 -4.00 -10.69
C ASN A 15 -3.75 -4.41 -11.05
N ALA A 16 -4.73 -3.57 -10.78
CA ALA A 16 -6.13 -3.85 -11.09
C ALA A 16 -6.91 -2.56 -11.36
N HIS A 17 -8.13 -2.73 -11.86
CA HIS A 17 -9.16 -1.70 -11.88
C HIS A 17 -10.41 -2.26 -11.20
N LEU A 18 -11.09 -1.42 -10.44
CA LEU A 18 -12.41 -1.70 -9.84
C LEU A 18 -13.44 -0.75 -10.46
N ALA A 19 -14.72 -1.14 -10.47
CA ALA A 19 -15.77 -0.21 -10.83
C ALA A 19 -15.82 0.93 -9.82
N ALA A 20 -15.81 2.15 -10.30
CA ALA A 20 -15.80 3.34 -9.47
C ALA A 20 -17.19 3.84 -9.10
N ASP A 21 -18.21 2.98 -9.13
CA ASP A 21 -19.58 3.34 -8.76
C ASP A 21 -19.70 3.93 -7.34
N LEU A 22 -18.66 3.73 -6.52
CA LEU A 22 -18.45 4.39 -5.23
C LEU A 22 -17.97 5.86 -5.37
N ILE A 23 -17.46 6.27 -6.56
CA ILE A 23 -16.92 7.60 -6.80
C ILE A 23 -17.67 8.33 -7.92
N ALA A 24 -17.90 7.66 -9.06
CA ALA A 24 -18.68 8.18 -10.19
C ALA A 24 -19.17 7.03 -11.08
N GLU A 25 -20.43 7.07 -11.48
CA GLU A 25 -21.08 6.04 -12.31
C GLU A 25 -20.32 5.83 -13.64
N GLY A 26 -19.85 4.60 -13.89
CA GLY A 26 -19.17 4.19 -15.12
C GLY A 26 -17.67 4.50 -15.20
N GLU A 27 -17.06 5.06 -14.16
CA GLU A 27 -15.60 5.23 -14.11
C GLU A 27 -14.92 3.99 -13.51
N GLN A 28 -13.66 3.78 -13.87
CA GLN A 28 -12.82 2.74 -13.30
C GLN A 28 -11.82 3.36 -12.32
N MET A 29 -11.73 2.76 -11.15
CA MET A 29 -10.80 3.13 -10.09
C MET A 29 -9.55 2.25 -10.21
N PRO A 30 -8.34 2.81 -10.40
CA PRO A 30 -7.12 2.03 -10.42
C PRO A 30 -6.80 1.49 -9.03
N VAL A 31 -6.17 0.33 -8.97
CA VAL A 31 -5.50 -0.19 -7.77
C VAL A 31 -4.00 -0.17 -8.03
N TYR A 32 -3.31 0.73 -7.35
CA TYR A 32 -1.86 0.84 -7.42
C TYR A 32 -1.21 -0.02 -6.33
N VAL A 33 -0.17 -0.75 -6.73
CA VAL A 33 0.87 -1.30 -5.87
C VAL A 33 2.17 -0.55 -6.16
N TRP A 34 3.18 -0.64 -5.31
CA TRP A 34 4.43 0.08 -5.54
C TRP A 34 5.62 -0.85 -5.44
N THR A 35 6.59 -0.63 -6.33
CA THR A 35 7.92 -1.23 -6.19
C THR A 35 8.90 -0.21 -5.65
N ILE A 36 9.81 -0.66 -4.80
CA ILE A 36 10.93 0.13 -4.30
C ILE A 36 12.21 -0.63 -4.65
N ASP A 37 13.02 -0.09 -5.56
CA ASP A 37 14.34 -0.65 -5.84
C ASP A 37 15.30 -0.23 -4.73
N HIS A 38 15.54 -1.14 -3.79
CA HIS A 38 16.41 -0.95 -2.64
C HIS A 38 17.75 -1.68 -2.86
N PRO A 39 18.91 -1.20 -2.30
CA PRO A 39 20.19 -1.90 -2.42
C PRO A 39 20.20 -3.37 -1.96
N ALA A 40 19.33 -3.73 -1.01
CA ALA A 40 19.15 -5.10 -0.56
C ALA A 40 18.26 -5.96 -1.48
N GLY A 41 17.66 -5.39 -2.51
CA GLY A 41 16.72 -6.03 -3.44
C GLY A 41 15.37 -5.31 -3.47
N ARG A 42 14.55 -5.66 -4.46
CA ARG A 42 13.25 -5.00 -4.67
C ARG A 42 12.27 -5.31 -3.55
N VAL A 43 11.59 -4.29 -3.05
CA VAL A 43 10.46 -4.38 -2.11
C VAL A 43 9.17 -4.14 -2.88
N LEU A 44 8.14 -4.90 -2.58
CA LEU A 44 6.79 -4.69 -3.12
C LEU A 44 5.88 -4.19 -2.00
N VAL A 45 5.20 -3.08 -2.21
CA VAL A 45 4.19 -2.55 -1.30
C VAL A 45 2.81 -2.80 -1.88
N ASP A 46 2.04 -3.59 -1.17
CA ASP A 46 0.82 -4.29 -1.58
C ASP A 46 1.04 -5.23 -2.78
N THR A 47 0.13 -6.16 -2.93
CA THR A 47 0.21 -7.18 -3.98
C THR A 47 -0.99 -7.15 -4.92
N GLY A 48 -1.93 -6.26 -4.62
CA GLY A 48 -3.10 -6.06 -5.44
C GLY A 48 -3.99 -7.30 -5.56
N LEU A 49 -4.64 -7.41 -6.69
CA LEU A 49 -5.57 -8.47 -7.04
C LEU A 49 -5.02 -9.29 -8.22
N ILE A 50 -5.13 -10.62 -8.16
CA ILE A 50 -4.62 -11.50 -9.24
C ILE A 50 -5.71 -12.32 -9.92
N ASP A 51 -6.86 -12.44 -9.31
CA ASP A 51 -8.06 -13.06 -9.86
C ASP A 51 -9.31 -12.40 -9.26
N SER A 52 -10.46 -12.66 -9.85
CA SER A 52 -11.75 -12.23 -9.33
C SER A 52 -12.44 -13.37 -8.59
N ARG A 53 -13.36 -13.01 -7.71
CA ARG A 53 -14.21 -13.92 -6.96
C ARG A 53 -15.67 -13.48 -7.07
N PRO A 54 -16.65 -14.40 -7.01
CA PRO A 54 -18.06 -14.06 -7.04
C PRO A 54 -18.49 -13.05 -5.97
N GLU A 55 -17.83 -13.08 -4.81
CA GLU A 55 -18.14 -12.22 -3.65
C GLU A 55 -17.77 -10.75 -3.88
N VAL A 56 -16.95 -10.45 -4.87
CA VAL A 56 -16.53 -9.09 -5.25
C VAL A 56 -16.87 -8.75 -6.70
N GLU A 57 -17.73 -9.55 -7.34
CA GLU A 57 -18.12 -9.37 -8.74
C GLU A 57 -18.87 -8.06 -8.98
N ASP A 58 -19.59 -7.57 -7.98
CA ASP A 58 -20.27 -6.26 -8.00
C ASP A 58 -19.29 -5.07 -8.13
N MET A 59 -18.03 -5.23 -7.69
CA MET A 59 -16.96 -4.26 -7.91
C MET A 59 -16.31 -4.39 -9.30
N SER A 60 -16.77 -5.33 -10.14
CA SER A 60 -16.27 -5.58 -11.49
C SER A 60 -14.74 -5.55 -11.62
N PRO A 61 -14.00 -6.30 -10.78
CA PRO A 61 -12.55 -6.21 -10.74
C PRO A 61 -11.92 -6.72 -12.05
N THR A 62 -10.97 -5.95 -12.56
CA THR A 62 -10.15 -6.31 -13.71
C THR A 62 -8.68 -6.40 -13.26
N PRO A 63 -8.20 -7.59 -12.83
CA PRO A 63 -6.83 -7.77 -12.37
C PRO A 63 -5.81 -7.80 -13.51
N HIS A 64 -4.59 -7.35 -13.22
CA HIS A 64 -3.42 -7.36 -14.10
C HIS A 64 -2.23 -8.05 -13.40
N PRO A 65 -2.31 -9.36 -13.12
CA PRO A 65 -1.28 -10.08 -12.37
C PRO A 65 0.09 -10.12 -13.07
N GLU A 66 0.13 -9.92 -14.38
CA GLU A 66 1.35 -9.81 -15.19
C GLU A 66 2.21 -8.60 -14.81
N ASN A 67 1.60 -7.56 -14.22
CA ASN A 67 2.29 -6.34 -13.82
C ASN A 67 3.02 -6.48 -12.47
N ILE A 68 2.73 -7.54 -11.69
CA ILE A 68 3.36 -7.76 -10.39
C ILE A 68 4.75 -8.38 -10.56
N PRO A 69 5.83 -7.71 -10.11
CA PRO A 69 7.18 -8.28 -10.14
C PRO A 69 7.27 -9.50 -9.22
N ARG A 70 8.06 -10.50 -9.62
CA ARG A 70 8.22 -11.75 -8.85
C ARG A 70 9.53 -11.82 -8.07
N ASP A 71 10.51 -10.99 -8.43
CA ASP A 71 11.85 -10.91 -7.87
C ASP A 71 11.91 -9.90 -6.73
N VAL A 72 11.24 -10.20 -5.62
CA VAL A 72 11.18 -9.33 -4.44
C VAL A 72 11.80 -9.97 -3.22
N VAL A 73 12.44 -9.16 -2.36
CA VAL A 73 13.05 -9.62 -1.11
C VAL A 73 12.06 -9.60 0.05
N CYS A 74 11.06 -8.74 0.01
CA CYS A 74 9.93 -8.73 0.94
C CYS A 74 8.71 -8.04 0.32
N VAL A 75 7.56 -8.30 0.91
CA VAL A 75 6.29 -7.62 0.68
C VAL A 75 5.95 -6.80 1.92
N ILE A 76 5.37 -5.63 1.74
CA ILE A 76 4.78 -4.83 2.83
C ILE A 76 3.31 -4.62 2.48
N ASN A 77 2.38 -5.16 3.25
CA ASN A 77 0.97 -4.82 3.06
C ASN A 77 0.61 -3.59 3.87
N THR A 78 -0.05 -2.62 3.23
CA THR A 78 -0.63 -1.48 3.93
C THR A 78 -1.78 -1.93 4.81
N HIS A 79 -2.60 -2.83 4.29
CA HIS A 79 -3.67 -3.55 4.98
C HIS A 79 -4.03 -4.83 4.19
N LEU A 80 -4.99 -5.61 4.67
CA LEU A 80 -5.28 -6.94 4.13
C LEU A 80 -6.68 -7.04 3.48
N HIS A 81 -7.23 -5.95 2.94
CA HIS A 81 -8.37 -6.09 2.05
C HIS A 81 -7.99 -6.83 0.76
N PHE A 82 -8.97 -7.37 0.09
CA PHE A 82 -8.80 -8.30 -1.02
C PHE A 82 -7.99 -7.72 -2.20
N ASP A 83 -8.12 -6.43 -2.45
CA ASP A 83 -7.44 -5.71 -3.54
C ASP A 83 -6.02 -5.22 -3.15
N HIS A 84 -5.59 -5.47 -1.91
CA HIS A 84 -4.23 -5.18 -1.43
C HIS A 84 -3.41 -6.43 -1.13
N CYS A 85 -4.07 -7.53 -0.72
CA CYS A 85 -3.38 -8.76 -0.34
C CYS A 85 -3.64 -9.95 -1.28
N GLY A 86 -4.50 -9.79 -2.30
CA GLY A 86 -4.91 -10.87 -3.19
C GLY A 86 -3.76 -11.56 -3.93
N GLY A 87 -2.66 -10.84 -4.16
CA GLY A 87 -1.44 -11.37 -4.76
C GLY A 87 -0.43 -11.96 -3.76
N ASN A 88 -0.66 -11.92 -2.45
CA ASN A 88 0.29 -12.43 -1.43
C ASN A 88 0.70 -13.88 -1.69
N ARG A 89 -0.23 -14.71 -2.17
CA ARG A 89 0.00 -16.13 -2.48
C ARG A 89 0.96 -16.40 -3.64
N LEU A 90 1.38 -15.35 -4.35
CA LEU A 90 2.44 -15.41 -5.37
C LEU A 90 3.85 -15.39 -4.74
N PHE A 91 3.94 -15.14 -3.44
CA PHE A 91 5.19 -14.93 -2.71
C PHE A 91 5.37 -15.91 -1.54
N PRO A 92 5.25 -17.24 -1.77
CA PRO A 92 5.46 -18.22 -0.70
C PRO A 92 6.90 -18.11 -0.17
N ARG A 93 7.03 -18.11 1.16
CA ARG A 93 8.30 -17.98 1.90
C ARG A 93 9.02 -16.63 1.76
N VAL A 94 8.43 -15.65 1.08
CA VAL A 94 8.89 -14.27 1.12
C VAL A 94 8.31 -13.61 2.37
N PRO A 95 9.10 -12.85 3.15
CA PRO A 95 8.58 -12.10 4.29
C PRO A 95 7.50 -11.10 3.88
N ILE A 96 6.35 -11.12 4.56
CA ILE A 96 5.23 -10.20 4.37
C ILE A 96 5.05 -9.38 5.64
N HIS A 97 5.38 -8.10 5.59
CA HIS A 97 5.33 -7.19 6.73
C HIS A 97 3.93 -6.60 6.88
N VAL A 98 3.34 -6.71 8.08
CA VAL A 98 1.99 -6.27 8.38
C VAL A 98 1.88 -5.89 9.86
N GLN A 99 0.92 -5.04 10.24
CA GLN A 99 0.61 -4.84 11.66
C GLN A 99 -0.07 -6.08 12.24
N ALA A 100 0.30 -6.47 13.46
CA ALA A 100 -0.28 -7.62 14.17
C ALA A 100 -1.80 -7.50 14.29
N ARG A 101 -2.32 -6.27 14.53
CA ARG A 101 -3.75 -6.00 14.57
C ARG A 101 -4.42 -6.31 13.23
N GLU A 102 -3.82 -5.91 12.12
CA GLU A 102 -4.36 -6.14 10.78
C GLU A 102 -4.50 -7.64 10.47
N LEU A 103 -3.43 -8.40 10.78
CA LEU A 103 -3.43 -9.84 10.55
C LEU A 103 -4.46 -10.56 11.44
N ALA A 104 -4.64 -10.10 12.68
CA ALA A 104 -5.64 -10.64 13.59
C ALA A 104 -7.07 -10.38 13.08
N ASP A 105 -7.34 -9.16 12.60
CA ASP A 105 -8.65 -8.79 12.05
C ASP A 105 -8.94 -9.55 10.76
N ALA A 106 -7.99 -9.65 9.84
CA ALA A 106 -8.13 -10.43 8.60
C ALA A 106 -8.41 -11.91 8.84
N ARG A 107 -7.94 -12.47 9.97
CA ARG A 107 -8.19 -13.86 10.37
C ARG A 107 -9.46 -14.09 11.16
N SER A 108 -10.03 -13.07 11.77
CA SER A 108 -11.15 -13.22 12.71
C SER A 108 -12.45 -12.58 12.28
N LEU A 109 -12.39 -11.49 11.50
CA LEU A 109 -13.56 -10.76 11.08
C LEU A 109 -14.20 -11.36 9.83
N ASP A 110 -15.53 -11.44 9.81
CA ASP A 110 -16.29 -11.83 8.63
C ASP A 110 -16.25 -10.73 7.57
N ASN A 111 -16.20 -11.13 6.30
CA ASN A 111 -16.21 -10.22 5.14
C ASN A 111 -15.06 -9.19 5.12
N TYR A 112 -13.96 -9.47 5.82
CA TYR A 112 -12.79 -8.61 5.83
C TYR A 112 -11.94 -8.84 4.57
N THR A 113 -11.64 -10.10 4.30
CA THR A 113 -10.86 -10.57 3.16
C THR A 113 -11.12 -12.07 2.93
N PHE A 114 -10.52 -12.65 1.91
CA PHE A 114 -10.56 -14.10 1.69
C PHE A 114 -9.48 -14.77 2.55
N ARG A 115 -9.91 -15.58 3.52
CA ARG A 115 -8.99 -16.20 4.47
C ARG A 115 -7.86 -17.00 3.80
N GLU A 116 -8.17 -17.72 2.72
CA GLU A 116 -7.20 -18.48 1.94
C GLU A 116 -6.18 -17.62 1.17
N TRP A 117 -6.41 -16.30 1.07
CA TRP A 117 -5.44 -15.35 0.53
C TRP A 117 -4.48 -14.82 1.59
N VAL A 118 -4.86 -14.98 2.85
CA VAL A 118 -4.04 -14.65 4.02
C VAL A 118 -3.30 -15.90 4.51
N ASP A 119 -4.03 -16.99 4.74
CA ASP A 119 -3.47 -18.25 5.26
C ASP A 119 -3.23 -19.25 4.12
N PHE A 120 -2.30 -18.93 3.21
CA PHE A 120 -1.89 -19.80 2.10
C PHE A 120 -0.62 -20.59 2.44
N ASP A 121 -0.35 -21.67 1.68
CA ASP A 121 0.84 -22.50 1.90
C ASP A 121 2.13 -21.69 1.67
N GLY A 122 2.99 -21.67 2.68
CA GLY A 122 4.23 -20.92 2.69
C GLY A 122 4.08 -19.44 3.07
N ALA A 123 2.91 -18.98 3.55
CA ALA A 123 2.75 -17.63 4.08
C ALA A 123 3.72 -17.36 5.23
N THR A 124 4.45 -16.27 5.16
CA THR A 124 5.47 -15.89 6.15
C THR A 124 5.27 -14.44 6.56
N TYR A 125 4.43 -14.22 7.57
CA TYR A 125 4.15 -12.88 8.09
C TYR A 125 5.22 -12.45 9.10
N VAL A 126 5.66 -11.18 8.95
CA VAL A 126 6.46 -10.45 9.95
C VAL A 126 5.54 -9.41 10.57
N GLU A 127 5.08 -9.71 11.78
CA GLU A 127 4.11 -8.89 12.49
C GLU A 127 4.79 -7.74 13.21
N HIS A 128 4.26 -6.53 13.05
CA HIS A 128 4.69 -5.33 13.75
C HIS A 128 3.62 -4.88 14.75
N ASP A 129 4.07 -4.35 15.88
CA ASP A 129 3.20 -3.68 16.86
C ASP A 129 3.66 -2.23 17.00
N GLY A 130 3.29 -1.41 16.03
CA GLY A 130 3.68 -0.02 15.95
C GLY A 130 4.63 0.30 14.79
N GLU A 131 5.41 1.39 14.96
CA GLU A 131 6.40 1.82 13.98
C GLU A 131 7.59 0.86 13.95
N ALA A 132 8.05 0.49 12.75
CA ALA A 132 9.21 -0.38 12.57
C ALA A 132 9.99 -0.03 11.30
N GLU A 133 11.31 -0.22 11.31
CA GLU A 133 12.14 -0.20 10.13
C GLU A 133 12.16 -1.60 9.51
N VAL A 134 11.74 -1.71 8.25
CA VAL A 134 11.73 -2.97 7.48
C VAL A 134 13.08 -3.22 6.82
N LEU A 135 13.60 -2.20 6.17
CA LEU A 135 14.95 -2.13 5.60
C LEU A 135 15.50 -0.72 5.84
N PRO A 136 16.82 -0.50 5.80
CA PRO A 136 17.38 0.82 5.98
C PRO A 136 16.73 1.87 5.08
N GLY A 137 16.06 2.87 5.66
CA GLY A 137 15.34 3.90 4.92
C GLY A 137 13.92 3.52 4.48
N ILE A 138 13.41 2.34 4.84
CA ILE A 138 12.00 1.94 4.61
C ILE A 138 11.37 1.61 5.96
N ARG A 139 10.38 2.38 6.37
CA ARG A 139 9.68 2.23 7.65
C ARG A 139 8.18 2.05 7.43
N VAL A 140 7.56 1.30 8.32
CA VAL A 140 6.10 1.20 8.43
C VAL A 140 5.62 1.99 9.64
N LEU A 141 4.53 2.72 9.48
CA LEU A 141 3.88 3.51 10.53
C LEU A 141 2.41 3.13 10.61
N PRO A 142 1.87 2.77 11.80
CA PRO A 142 0.44 2.59 11.96
C PRO A 142 -0.34 3.84 11.53
N ALA A 143 -1.37 3.64 10.75
CA ALA A 143 -2.23 4.70 10.22
C ALA A 143 -3.71 4.27 10.25
N PRO A 144 -4.26 3.98 11.45
CA PRO A 144 -5.60 3.45 11.60
C PRO A 144 -6.68 4.43 11.09
N GLY A 145 -7.77 3.87 10.59
CA GLY A 145 -8.91 4.63 10.08
C GLY A 145 -9.70 3.88 9.04
N HIS A 146 -9.10 3.50 7.91
CA HIS A 146 -9.70 2.62 6.91
C HIS A 146 -9.86 1.19 7.49
N THR A 147 -8.80 0.69 8.09
CA THR A 147 -8.84 -0.46 9.01
C THR A 147 -8.14 -0.10 10.31
N ASP A 148 -8.38 -0.85 11.39
CA ASP A 148 -7.75 -0.62 12.69
C ASP A 148 -6.25 -0.95 12.67
N GLY A 149 -5.85 -1.90 11.82
CA GLY A 149 -4.46 -2.33 11.65
C GLY A 149 -3.75 -1.71 10.45
N HIS A 150 -4.36 -0.74 9.75
CA HIS A 150 -3.76 -0.10 8.60
C HIS A 150 -2.41 0.53 8.93
N GLN A 151 -1.46 0.42 8.01
CA GLN A 151 -0.16 1.07 8.07
C GLN A 151 0.18 1.78 6.74
N VAL A 152 1.02 2.79 6.82
CA VAL A 152 1.63 3.44 5.66
C VAL A 152 3.12 3.12 5.58
N VAL A 153 3.69 3.20 4.39
CA VAL A 153 5.13 3.00 4.19
C VAL A 153 5.78 4.35 3.95
N VAL A 154 6.81 4.66 4.74
CA VAL A 154 7.63 5.85 4.58
C VAL A 154 8.97 5.44 4.00
N VAL A 155 9.34 6.03 2.87
CA VAL A 155 10.60 5.78 2.17
C VAL A 155 11.47 7.02 2.25
N ASP A 156 12.65 6.89 2.84
CA ASP A 156 13.67 7.94 2.89
C ASP A 156 14.48 7.90 1.60
N THR A 157 14.29 8.89 0.72
CA THR A 157 14.99 8.98 -0.56
C THR A 157 16.02 10.11 -0.56
N ASP A 158 16.87 10.15 -1.59
CA ASP A 158 17.83 11.23 -1.81
C ASP A 158 17.16 12.62 -2.00
N ALA A 159 15.90 12.65 -2.42
CA ALA A 159 15.09 13.87 -2.56
C ALA A 159 14.19 14.16 -1.34
N GLY A 160 14.30 13.36 -0.27
CA GLY A 160 13.49 13.45 0.95
C GLY A 160 12.46 12.34 1.05
N GLN A 161 11.59 12.41 2.04
CA GLN A 161 10.62 11.36 2.32
C GLN A 161 9.50 11.30 1.27
N ILE A 162 9.05 10.08 1.00
CA ILE A 162 7.85 9.73 0.23
C ILE A 162 6.96 8.86 1.13
N VAL A 163 5.65 9.04 1.07
CA VAL A 163 4.67 8.20 1.79
C VAL A 163 3.85 7.40 0.78
N LEU A 164 3.85 6.09 0.92
CA LEU A 164 2.93 5.19 0.24
C LEU A 164 1.79 4.91 1.21
N GLY A 165 0.66 5.54 0.96
CA GLY A 165 -0.43 5.67 1.91
C GLY A 165 -1.44 4.52 1.88
N GLY A 166 -1.40 3.65 0.85
CA GLY A 166 -2.46 2.67 0.70
C GLY A 166 -3.82 3.36 0.64
N ASP A 167 -4.74 2.83 1.43
CA ASP A 167 -6.11 3.35 1.59
C ASP A 167 -6.29 4.16 2.88
N VAL A 168 -5.24 4.82 3.36
CA VAL A 168 -5.40 5.80 4.44
C VAL A 168 -6.47 6.85 4.09
N ALA A 169 -6.69 7.05 2.80
CA ALA A 169 -7.81 7.73 2.17
C ALA A 169 -8.00 7.22 0.74
N ILE A 170 -9.22 7.21 0.22
CA ILE A 170 -9.52 6.82 -1.17
C ILE A 170 -9.21 7.96 -2.14
N SER A 171 -9.31 9.19 -1.68
CA SER A 171 -9.02 10.39 -2.47
C SER A 171 -8.18 11.40 -1.69
N PHE A 172 -7.52 12.30 -2.43
CA PHE A 172 -6.77 13.39 -1.79
C PHE A 172 -7.67 14.41 -1.08
N GLY A 173 -8.95 14.54 -1.50
CA GLY A 173 -9.93 15.37 -0.80
C GLY A 173 -10.27 14.77 0.57
N GLU A 174 -10.40 13.46 0.62
CA GLU A 174 -10.61 12.74 1.89
C GLU A 174 -9.38 12.85 2.79
N LEU A 175 -8.16 12.63 2.24
CA LEU A 175 -6.93 12.80 3.00
C LEU A 175 -6.84 14.19 3.64
N ASP A 176 -7.19 15.25 2.89
CA ASP A 176 -7.17 16.63 3.38
C ASP A 176 -8.14 16.88 4.54
N SER A 177 -9.20 16.08 4.63
CA SER A 177 -10.18 16.23 5.71
C SER A 177 -9.59 15.91 7.08
N GLY A 178 -8.58 15.03 7.15
CA GLY A 178 -7.89 14.65 8.38
C GLY A 178 -8.83 14.05 9.43
N THR A 179 -9.85 13.31 9.01
CA THR A 179 -10.90 12.81 9.92
C THR A 179 -10.42 11.63 10.76
N THR A 180 -9.51 10.80 10.22
CA THR A 180 -8.94 9.65 10.94
C THR A 180 -7.58 9.97 11.54
N ASP A 181 -7.14 9.14 12.51
CA ASP A 181 -5.79 9.27 13.10
C ASP A 181 -4.71 8.99 12.05
N GLY A 182 -4.94 8.02 11.16
CA GLY A 182 -4.04 7.71 10.06
C GLY A 182 -3.87 8.90 9.11
N GLN A 183 -4.96 9.52 8.68
CA GLN A 183 -4.92 10.71 7.81
C GLN A 183 -4.15 11.87 8.48
N ARG A 184 -4.45 12.16 9.74
CA ARG A 184 -3.74 13.21 10.50
C ARG A 184 -2.24 12.92 10.61
N ARG A 185 -1.87 11.65 10.85
CA ARG A 185 -0.48 11.22 10.93
C ARG A 185 0.25 11.43 9.60
N VAL A 186 -0.36 11.01 8.49
CA VAL A 186 0.20 11.21 7.14
C VAL A 186 0.37 12.69 6.80
N LEU A 187 -0.64 13.51 7.07
CA LEU A 187 -0.57 14.95 6.84
C LEU A 187 0.56 15.62 7.65
N ALA A 188 0.77 15.17 8.89
CA ALA A 188 1.83 15.69 9.77
C ALA A 188 3.26 15.38 9.27
N LEU A 189 3.44 14.35 8.43
CA LEU A 189 4.75 14.05 7.82
C LEU A 189 5.18 15.11 6.80
N GLY A 190 4.24 15.84 6.20
CA GLY A 190 4.54 16.89 5.23
C GLY A 190 5.34 16.37 4.02
N ALA A 191 5.14 15.14 3.62
CA ALA A 191 5.83 14.47 2.53
C ALA A 191 4.89 14.20 1.33
N PRO A 192 5.42 14.10 0.10
CA PRO A 192 4.64 13.62 -1.03
C PRO A 192 3.99 12.27 -0.71
N THR A 193 2.68 12.17 -0.91
CA THR A 193 1.90 11.00 -0.53
C THR A 193 1.21 10.40 -1.75
N TRP A 194 1.33 9.09 -1.93
CA TRP A 194 0.64 8.29 -2.92
C TRP A 194 -0.53 7.54 -2.27
N LEU A 195 -1.65 7.42 -2.96
CA LEU A 195 -2.81 6.64 -2.54
C LEU A 195 -3.06 5.52 -3.56
N SER A 196 -3.64 4.40 -3.12
CA SER A 196 -3.87 3.24 -3.99
C SER A 196 -4.84 3.52 -5.13
N HIS A 197 -5.75 4.47 -4.96
CA HIS A 197 -6.81 4.74 -5.91
C HIS A 197 -6.70 6.09 -6.61
N ALA A 198 -5.57 6.80 -6.44
CA ALA A 198 -5.38 8.12 -7.03
C ALA A 198 -4.12 8.16 -7.91
N PRO A 199 -4.20 8.74 -9.13
CA PRO A 199 -3.04 8.86 -10.00
C PRO A 199 -2.06 9.91 -9.46
N GLY A 200 -0.79 9.51 -9.34
CA GLY A 200 0.30 10.39 -8.93
C GLY A 200 0.29 10.76 -7.44
N PRO A 201 1.34 11.43 -6.97
CA PRO A 201 1.45 11.83 -5.58
C PRO A 201 0.81 13.18 -5.32
N LYS A 202 0.25 13.35 -4.13
CA LYS A 202 -0.04 14.67 -3.58
C LYS A 202 1.23 15.28 -3.00
N VAL A 203 1.68 16.39 -3.56
CA VAL A 203 2.84 17.15 -3.07
C VAL A 203 2.37 18.25 -2.14
N PRO A 204 2.89 18.37 -0.90
CA PRO A 204 2.58 19.46 0.02
C PRO A 204 2.85 20.84 -0.60
N LYS A 205 1.99 21.82 -0.30
CA LYS A 205 2.06 23.16 -0.89
C LYS A 205 3.41 23.86 -0.66
N ASP A 206 4.03 23.64 0.48
CA ASP A 206 5.31 24.26 0.84
C ASP A 206 6.50 23.74 0.01
N ARG A 207 6.38 22.56 -0.60
CA ARG A 207 7.39 22.01 -1.51
C ARG A 207 7.16 22.37 -2.97
N GLN A 208 5.94 22.82 -3.33
CA GLN A 208 5.64 23.27 -4.71
C GLN A 208 6.38 24.56 -5.08
N SER A 209 6.60 25.46 -4.11
CA SER A 209 7.29 26.74 -4.34
C SER A 209 8.81 26.59 -4.59
N LYS A 210 9.43 25.50 -4.15
CA LYS A 210 10.88 25.27 -4.30
C LYS A 210 11.28 24.63 -5.63
N ARG A 211 10.34 24.17 -6.46
CA ARG A 211 10.60 23.62 -7.80
C ARG A 211 10.49 24.66 -8.93
N GLN A 212 10.07 25.89 -8.62
CA GLN A 212 9.92 26.99 -9.60
C GLN A 212 11.00 28.08 -9.46
N SER A 213 11.97 27.88 -8.60
CA SER A 213 13.17 28.72 -8.44
C SER A 213 14.40 27.88 -8.82
#